data_8127ab3b5c57cf168737a2994b98442d
#
_entry.id   8127ab3b5c57cf168737a2994b98442d
#
_cell.length_a   1.000
_cell.length_b   1.000
_cell.length_c   1.000
_cell.angle_alpha   90.00
_cell.angle_beta   90.00
_cell.angle_gamma   90.00
#
_symmetry.space_group_name_H-M   'P 1'
#
loop_
_entity.id
_entity.type
_entity.pdbx_description
1 polymer ?
#
loop_
_entity_poly.entity_id
_entity_poly.type
_entity_poly.pdbx_seq_one_letter_code
_entity_poly.pdbx_strand_id
1 'polypeptide(L)'
;MATGIIYTPTFLTYKNYPENTDRVSTTVDYFQTQGIHEFISPRKYDESYVKSVHTPEYIEFLKSGGVIDGTKLGFSNVLTSAYGCLTAGELLIKGTIDNGFVLNRPPGHHAYGNKGGGFCYLNNAAILTRYFQAQGFEKVMIVDWDAHHGNGTEAIFYEDPSVLYTSIHQSPLYPWTGKVTDTGSGLGEGYTINIPVPPGTGHDTYIDIFDDILIPVGKKFRPDVQIISAGQDSHRDDPLSNLRLCSASYYLMTEQLIQSVCSKTLAILEGGYNSENVARANYAIISALKGKENRDIIELNEEPEAAQQAVLRAKEVVSEWW
;
A
#
# COMPACT_ATOMS: atom_id res chain seq x y z
N MET A 1 1.36 18.45 11.87
CA MET A 1 2.04 17.15 11.90
C MET A 1 3.29 17.22 11.03
N ALA A 2 4.39 16.63 11.49
CA ALA A 2 5.63 16.52 10.71
C ALA A 2 5.51 15.31 9.78
N THR A 3 5.40 15.56 8.48
CA THR A 3 5.23 14.50 7.46
C THR A 3 6.55 14.26 6.74
N GLY A 4 7.08 13.03 6.81
CA GLY A 4 8.29 12.62 6.09
C GLY A 4 7.97 12.14 4.67
N ILE A 5 8.77 12.55 3.68
CA ILE A 5 8.69 12.03 2.31
C ILE A 5 10.01 11.36 1.98
N ILE A 6 9.96 10.05 1.79
CA ILE A 6 11.16 9.26 1.50
C ILE A 6 11.32 9.13 -0.01
N TYR A 7 12.46 9.59 -0.51
CA TYR A 7 12.80 9.50 -1.94
C TYR A 7 14.30 9.46 -2.14
N THR A 8 14.73 8.79 -3.21
CA THR A 8 16.10 8.83 -3.71
C THR A 8 16.11 8.68 -5.24
N PRO A 9 17.02 9.38 -5.95
CA PRO A 9 17.22 9.17 -7.39
C PRO A 9 17.54 7.72 -7.78
N THR A 10 17.98 6.89 -6.85
CA THR A 10 18.20 5.45 -7.08
C THR A 10 16.93 4.73 -7.54
N PHE A 11 15.75 5.21 -7.14
CA PHE A 11 14.47 4.66 -7.61
C PHE A 11 14.23 4.86 -9.11
N LEU A 12 15.01 5.72 -9.76
CA LEU A 12 14.92 6.03 -11.19
C LEU A 12 15.99 5.32 -12.05
N THR A 13 16.81 4.45 -11.46
CA THR A 13 18.01 3.92 -12.14
C THR A 13 17.76 2.71 -13.03
N TYR A 14 16.58 2.11 -13.01
CA TYR A 14 16.23 0.99 -13.87
C TYR A 14 14.95 1.26 -14.66
N LYS A 15 14.87 0.63 -15.84
CA LYS A 15 13.68 0.71 -16.71
C LYS A 15 12.91 -0.60 -16.65
N ASN A 16 11.63 -0.50 -16.45
CA ASN A 16 10.65 -1.57 -16.56
C ASN A 16 9.39 -1.01 -17.22
N TYR A 17 8.55 -1.80 -17.79
CA TYR A 17 7.29 -1.35 -18.36
C TYR A 17 6.19 -2.38 -18.04
N PRO A 18 5.02 -1.94 -17.60
CA PRO A 18 4.55 -0.55 -17.39
C PRO A 18 5.06 0.11 -16.09
N GLU A 19 5.70 -0.63 -15.19
CA GLU A 19 6.29 -0.14 -13.93
C GLU A 19 7.56 0.68 -14.25
N ASN A 20 7.40 1.89 -14.82
CA ASN A 20 8.47 2.75 -15.30
C ASN A 20 8.91 3.83 -14.28
N THR A 21 9.99 4.55 -14.60
CA THR A 21 10.54 5.61 -13.75
C THR A 21 9.64 6.82 -13.64
N ASP A 22 8.80 7.07 -14.66
CA ASP A 22 7.99 8.29 -14.74
C ASP A 22 6.94 8.35 -13.63
N ARG A 23 6.54 7.18 -13.10
CA ARG A 23 5.67 7.06 -11.91
C ARG A 23 6.22 7.86 -10.72
N VAL A 24 7.53 7.84 -10.52
CA VAL A 24 8.20 8.52 -9.41
C VAL A 24 8.75 9.87 -9.84
N SER A 25 9.38 10.01 -11.02
CA SER A 25 9.94 11.29 -11.47
C SER A 25 8.86 12.36 -11.64
N THR A 26 7.75 12.03 -12.33
CA THR A 26 6.62 12.96 -12.47
C THR A 26 6.02 13.34 -11.11
N THR A 27 5.96 12.39 -10.16
CA THR A 27 5.52 12.69 -8.79
C THR A 27 6.43 13.71 -8.12
N VAL A 28 7.75 13.52 -8.20
CA VAL A 28 8.74 14.45 -7.60
C VAL A 28 8.65 15.82 -8.23
N ASP A 29 8.58 15.89 -9.58
CA ASP A 29 8.44 17.15 -10.30
C ASP A 29 7.14 17.87 -9.91
N TYR A 30 6.03 17.14 -9.83
CA TYR A 30 4.75 17.70 -9.40
C TYR A 30 4.81 18.22 -7.96
N PHE A 31 5.42 17.47 -7.04
CA PHE A 31 5.61 17.93 -5.66
C PHE A 31 6.41 19.22 -5.57
N GLN A 32 7.45 19.38 -6.39
CA GLN A 32 8.25 20.62 -6.45
C GLN A 32 7.40 21.80 -6.94
N THR A 33 6.49 21.60 -7.91
CA THR A 33 5.55 22.66 -8.34
C THR A 33 4.58 23.06 -7.22
N GLN A 34 4.30 22.13 -6.28
CA GLN A 34 3.44 22.37 -5.11
C GLN A 34 4.23 22.86 -3.87
N GLY A 35 5.50 23.24 -4.04
CA GLY A 35 6.35 23.77 -2.97
C GLY A 35 6.90 22.70 -2.01
N ILE A 36 6.92 21.43 -2.40
CA ILE A 36 7.55 20.35 -1.65
C ILE A 36 8.93 20.07 -2.27
N HIS A 37 9.98 20.45 -1.55
CA HIS A 37 11.38 20.31 -2.02
C HIS A 37 12.24 19.46 -1.09
N GLU A 38 11.74 19.10 0.08
CA GLU A 38 12.48 18.34 1.08
C GLU A 38 12.12 16.86 1.01
N PHE A 39 13.14 16.05 0.75
CA PHE A 39 13.03 14.59 0.68
C PHE A 39 14.10 13.96 1.58
N ILE A 40 13.71 12.88 2.24
CA ILE A 40 14.59 12.10 3.10
C ILE A 40 15.12 10.90 2.31
N SER A 41 16.44 10.76 2.25
CA SER A 41 17.05 9.62 1.57
C SER A 41 16.99 8.34 2.42
N PRO A 42 16.75 7.18 1.81
CA PRO A 42 16.86 5.89 2.48
C PRO A 42 18.21 5.67 3.15
N ARG A 43 18.23 5.12 4.35
CA ARG A 43 19.42 4.65 5.06
C ARG A 43 19.63 3.17 4.80
N LYS A 44 20.84 2.68 4.98
CA LYS A 44 21.12 1.24 4.93
C LYS A 44 20.75 0.58 6.25
N TYR A 45 20.18 -0.60 6.15
CA TYR A 45 19.82 -1.45 7.28
C TYR A 45 20.44 -2.84 7.14
N ASP A 46 20.46 -3.58 8.23
CA ASP A 46 20.89 -4.97 8.22
C ASP A 46 19.89 -5.83 7.43
N GLU A 47 20.40 -6.80 6.66
CA GLU A 47 19.55 -7.69 5.86
C GLU A 47 18.68 -8.63 6.72
N SER A 48 18.90 -8.71 8.03
CA SER A 48 18.06 -9.50 8.94
C SER A 48 16.58 -9.07 8.87
N TYR A 49 16.29 -7.79 8.63
CA TYR A 49 14.92 -7.33 8.43
C TYR A 49 14.28 -7.89 7.16
N VAL A 50 15.06 -8.07 6.09
CA VAL A 50 14.58 -8.73 4.86
C VAL A 50 14.37 -10.22 5.12
N LYS A 51 15.28 -10.87 5.87
CA LYS A 51 15.21 -12.28 6.24
C LYS A 51 14.08 -12.60 7.23
N SER A 52 13.52 -11.61 7.91
CA SER A 52 12.33 -11.81 8.75
C SER A 52 11.05 -12.08 7.95
N VAL A 53 11.07 -11.81 6.64
CA VAL A 53 9.95 -11.99 5.72
C VAL A 53 10.28 -13.01 4.62
N HIS A 54 11.47 -12.92 4.04
CA HIS A 54 11.84 -13.69 2.86
C HIS A 54 12.81 -14.82 3.18
N THR A 55 12.60 -15.97 2.52
CA THR A 55 13.45 -17.14 2.74
C THR A 55 14.88 -16.90 2.25
N PRO A 56 15.88 -17.54 2.88
CA PRO A 56 17.27 -17.43 2.44
C PRO A 56 17.49 -17.79 0.98
N GLU A 57 16.80 -18.83 0.49
CA GLU A 57 16.89 -19.32 -0.88
C GLU A 57 16.39 -18.25 -1.88
N TYR A 58 15.29 -17.58 -1.54
CA TYR A 58 14.75 -16.52 -2.38
C TYR A 58 15.66 -15.28 -2.40
N ILE A 59 16.23 -14.91 -1.26
CA ILE A 59 17.20 -13.81 -1.18
C ILE A 59 18.44 -14.12 -2.04
N GLU A 60 18.98 -15.33 -1.98
CA GLU A 60 20.11 -15.74 -2.82
C GLU A 60 19.74 -15.78 -4.30
N PHE A 61 18.52 -16.20 -4.66
CA PHE A 61 18.00 -16.08 -6.02
C PHE A 61 18.03 -14.63 -6.51
N LEU A 62 17.56 -13.67 -5.71
CA LEU A 62 17.61 -12.24 -6.07
C LEU A 62 19.05 -11.72 -6.18
N LYS A 63 19.95 -12.10 -5.25
CA LYS A 63 21.37 -11.71 -5.28
C LYS A 63 22.08 -12.24 -6.51
N SER A 64 21.75 -13.44 -6.97
CA SER A 64 22.30 -14.03 -8.19
C SER A 64 21.76 -13.40 -9.48
N GLY A 65 20.84 -12.43 -9.33
CA GLY A 65 20.20 -11.73 -10.45
C GLY A 65 18.98 -12.46 -10.98
N GLY A 66 18.17 -12.97 -10.07
CA GLY A 66 16.87 -13.57 -10.37
C GLY A 66 15.96 -12.64 -11.15
N VAL A 67 15.20 -13.20 -12.07
CA VAL A 67 14.28 -12.49 -12.97
C VAL A 67 12.86 -12.60 -12.40
N ILE A 68 12.18 -11.47 -12.26
CA ILE A 68 10.76 -11.38 -11.89
C ILE A 68 10.03 -10.72 -13.06
N ASP A 69 8.99 -11.36 -13.56
CA ASP A 69 8.17 -10.88 -14.69
C ASP A 69 9.01 -10.40 -15.90
N GLY A 70 10.03 -11.18 -16.25
CA GLY A 70 10.92 -10.87 -17.37
C GLY A 70 11.94 -9.76 -17.10
N THR A 71 11.94 -9.17 -15.90
CA THR A 71 12.85 -8.07 -15.53
C THR A 71 13.89 -8.54 -14.50
N LYS A 72 15.14 -8.13 -14.71
CA LYS A 72 16.24 -8.32 -13.78
C LYS A 72 16.60 -6.99 -13.13
N LEU A 73 16.45 -6.90 -11.81
CA LEU A 73 16.93 -5.76 -11.03
C LEU A 73 18.19 -6.12 -10.25
N GLY A 74 19.06 -5.12 -10.08
CA GLY A 74 20.17 -5.25 -9.15
C GLY A 74 19.61 -5.35 -7.70
N PHE A 75 20.13 -6.31 -6.94
CA PHE A 75 19.65 -6.54 -5.57
C PHE A 75 19.76 -5.28 -4.68
N SER A 76 20.76 -4.42 -4.94
CA SER A 76 20.89 -3.12 -4.26
C SER A 76 19.71 -2.18 -4.51
N ASN A 77 19.12 -2.18 -5.71
CA ASN A 77 17.94 -1.36 -6.02
C ASN A 77 16.72 -1.90 -5.27
N VAL A 78 16.56 -3.21 -5.26
CA VAL A 78 15.49 -3.89 -4.52
C VAL A 78 15.58 -3.61 -3.02
N LEU A 79 16.78 -3.71 -2.44
CA LEU A 79 17.03 -3.34 -1.04
C LEU A 79 16.76 -1.87 -0.75
N THR A 80 17.08 -0.97 -1.69
CA THR A 80 16.86 0.47 -1.49
C THR A 80 15.37 0.79 -1.32
N SER A 81 14.47 0.06 -2.01
CA SER A 81 13.02 0.17 -1.81
C SER A 81 12.62 -0.19 -0.37
N ALA A 82 13.03 -1.37 0.11
CA ALA A 82 12.76 -1.81 1.48
C ALA A 82 13.41 -0.87 2.52
N TYR A 83 14.62 -0.41 2.26
CA TYR A 83 15.32 0.55 3.15
C TYR A 83 14.63 1.90 3.24
N GLY A 84 13.95 2.34 2.17
CA GLY A 84 13.08 3.52 2.21
C GLY A 84 11.98 3.36 3.25
N CYS A 85 11.31 2.22 3.25
CA CYS A 85 10.24 1.91 4.19
C CYS A 85 10.77 1.79 5.63
N LEU A 86 11.91 1.11 5.84
CA LEU A 86 12.56 1.03 7.15
C LEU A 86 13.00 2.41 7.67
N THR A 87 13.49 3.29 6.79
CA THR A 87 13.85 4.66 7.16
C THR A 87 12.64 5.45 7.65
N ALA A 88 11.51 5.36 6.95
CA ALA A 88 10.27 5.98 7.40
C ALA A 88 9.83 5.45 8.77
N GLY A 89 9.88 4.11 8.94
CA GLY A 89 9.57 3.45 10.21
C GLY A 89 10.46 3.92 11.37
N GLU A 90 11.78 3.98 11.17
CA GLU A 90 12.72 4.47 12.17
C GLU A 90 12.42 5.91 12.59
N LEU A 91 12.15 6.78 11.62
CA LEU A 91 11.85 8.19 11.89
C LEU A 91 10.52 8.36 12.64
N LEU A 92 9.52 7.56 12.32
CA LEU A 92 8.23 7.51 13.01
C LEU A 92 8.40 7.06 14.48
N ILE A 93 9.15 5.98 14.71
CA ILE A 93 9.43 5.47 16.05
C ILE A 93 10.17 6.50 16.90
N LYS A 94 11.13 7.21 16.31
CA LYS A 94 11.90 8.28 16.99
C LYS A 94 11.09 9.57 17.22
N GLY A 95 9.87 9.65 16.71
CA GLY A 95 9.05 10.87 16.75
C GLY A 95 9.65 12.03 15.94
N THR A 96 10.53 11.75 14.98
CA THR A 96 11.07 12.75 14.04
C THR A 96 10.02 13.15 13.01
N ILE A 97 9.16 12.21 12.64
CA ILE A 97 7.96 12.41 11.83
C ILE A 97 6.75 11.83 12.57
N ASP A 98 5.58 12.41 12.34
CA ASP A 98 4.32 11.91 12.86
C ASP A 98 3.68 10.88 11.91
N ASN A 99 3.94 11.05 10.61
CA ASN A 99 3.48 10.21 9.51
C ASN A 99 4.39 10.39 8.29
N GLY A 100 4.18 9.62 7.22
CA GLY A 100 5.02 9.76 6.04
C GLY A 100 4.55 9.02 4.80
N PHE A 101 5.21 9.34 3.68
CA PHE A 101 5.01 8.69 2.39
C PHE A 101 6.35 8.24 1.82
N VAL A 102 6.42 6.98 1.39
CA VAL A 102 7.61 6.40 0.75
C VAL A 102 7.34 6.26 -0.75
N LEU A 103 8.07 7.02 -1.57
CA LEU A 103 8.04 6.92 -3.03
C LEU A 103 8.92 5.77 -3.52
N ASN A 104 8.77 4.61 -2.88
CA ASN A 104 9.61 3.45 -3.16
C ASN A 104 9.35 2.86 -4.55
N ARG A 105 10.39 2.26 -5.11
CA ARG A 105 10.37 1.49 -6.35
C ARG A 105 11.53 0.47 -6.32
N PRO A 106 11.26 -0.85 -6.56
CA PRO A 106 9.98 -1.46 -6.99
C PRO A 106 8.90 -1.52 -5.91
N PRO A 107 7.64 -1.80 -6.30
CA PRO A 107 6.55 -2.10 -5.37
C PRO A 107 6.76 -3.42 -4.63
N GLY A 108 5.84 -3.81 -3.73
CA GLY A 108 6.08 -4.95 -2.85
C GLY A 108 4.93 -5.91 -2.59
N HIS A 109 3.68 -5.52 -2.68
CA HIS A 109 2.56 -6.25 -2.12
C HIS A 109 2.28 -7.64 -2.74
N HIS A 110 2.76 -7.91 -3.96
CA HIS A 110 2.65 -9.23 -4.58
C HIS A 110 3.78 -10.21 -4.20
N ALA A 111 4.86 -9.75 -3.55
CA ALA A 111 5.97 -10.62 -3.19
C ALA A 111 5.61 -11.49 -1.97
N TYR A 112 5.64 -12.81 -2.16
CA TYR A 112 5.55 -13.82 -1.10
C TYR A 112 6.88 -13.93 -0.35
N GLY A 113 6.88 -14.68 0.73
CA GLY A 113 8.13 -14.97 1.45
C GLY A 113 9.20 -15.69 0.60
N ASN A 114 8.81 -16.45 -0.40
CA ASN A 114 9.69 -17.31 -1.19
C ASN A 114 9.69 -17.04 -2.71
N LYS A 115 8.95 -16.06 -3.20
CA LYS A 115 8.89 -15.68 -4.63
C LYS A 115 8.37 -14.27 -4.82
N GLY A 116 8.77 -13.62 -5.91
CA GLY A 116 8.20 -12.37 -6.39
C GLY A 116 7.15 -12.56 -7.49
N GLY A 117 6.55 -11.47 -7.92
CA GLY A 117 5.57 -11.40 -9.01
C GLY A 117 4.90 -10.02 -9.04
N GLY A 118 4.17 -9.68 -10.09
CA GLY A 118 3.51 -8.38 -10.22
C GLY A 118 4.47 -7.20 -10.04
N PHE A 119 5.65 -7.27 -10.63
CA PHE A 119 6.75 -6.30 -10.48
C PHE A 119 7.36 -6.20 -9.07
N CYS A 120 6.85 -6.98 -8.10
CA CYS A 120 7.30 -6.96 -6.71
C CYS A 120 8.42 -7.98 -6.47
N TYR A 121 9.52 -7.52 -5.87
CA TYR A 121 10.71 -8.32 -5.53
C TYR A 121 10.75 -8.65 -4.05
N LEU A 122 10.66 -7.66 -3.18
CA LEU A 122 10.55 -7.80 -1.73
C LEU A 122 9.23 -7.21 -1.28
N ASN A 123 8.60 -7.79 -0.27
CA ASN A 123 7.39 -7.24 0.31
C ASN A 123 7.74 -6.10 1.27
N ASN A 124 7.70 -4.88 0.77
CA ASN A 124 8.09 -3.69 1.51
C ASN A 124 7.22 -3.46 2.75
N ALA A 125 5.90 -3.63 2.62
CA ALA A 125 4.95 -3.48 3.72
C ALA A 125 5.17 -4.54 4.79
N ALA A 126 5.42 -5.79 4.40
CA ALA A 126 5.68 -6.88 5.34
C ALA A 126 7.01 -6.69 6.09
N ILE A 127 8.07 -6.26 5.39
CA ILE A 127 9.37 -5.96 6.02
C ILE A 127 9.20 -4.83 7.05
N LEU A 128 8.49 -3.78 6.70
CA LEU A 128 8.21 -2.67 7.62
C LEU A 128 7.35 -3.12 8.82
N THR A 129 6.36 -3.98 8.59
CA THR A 129 5.54 -4.56 9.66
C THR A 129 6.40 -5.36 10.64
N ARG A 130 7.25 -6.26 10.15
CA ARG A 130 8.16 -7.04 11.01
C ARG A 130 9.16 -6.14 11.75
N TYR A 131 9.59 -5.04 11.12
CA TYR A 131 10.41 -4.03 11.79
C TYR A 131 9.66 -3.39 12.96
N PHE A 132 8.41 -2.96 12.79
CA PHE A 132 7.61 -2.41 13.88
C PHE A 132 7.41 -3.40 15.02
N GLN A 133 7.09 -4.65 14.69
CA GLN A 133 6.94 -5.72 15.70
C GLN A 133 8.24 -5.93 16.51
N ALA A 134 9.40 -5.93 15.83
CA ALA A 134 10.70 -6.03 16.48
C ALA A 134 11.02 -4.82 17.38
N GLN A 135 10.35 -3.70 17.20
CA GLN A 135 10.46 -2.49 18.04
C GLN A 135 9.36 -2.39 19.11
N GLY A 136 8.58 -3.46 19.30
CA GLY A 136 7.56 -3.56 20.35
C GLY A 136 6.18 -3.04 20.01
N PHE A 137 5.88 -2.79 18.73
CA PHE A 137 4.52 -2.51 18.27
C PHE A 137 3.75 -3.84 18.20
N GLU A 138 2.66 -3.95 18.95
CA GLU A 138 1.93 -5.22 19.09
C GLU A 138 0.90 -5.42 17.97
N LYS A 139 0.33 -4.32 17.46
CA LYS A 139 -0.75 -4.35 16.47
C LYS A 139 -0.44 -3.45 15.29
N VAL A 140 -0.37 -4.03 14.10
CA VAL A 140 -0.16 -3.30 12.83
C VAL A 140 -1.36 -3.50 11.92
N MET A 141 -1.93 -2.41 11.40
CA MET A 141 -2.96 -2.48 10.36
C MET A 141 -2.33 -2.17 9.01
N ILE A 142 -2.62 -2.99 8.00
CA ILE A 142 -2.23 -2.75 6.61
C ILE A 142 -3.51 -2.55 5.81
N VAL A 143 -3.64 -1.38 5.18
CA VAL A 143 -4.73 -1.06 4.26
C VAL A 143 -4.16 -1.01 2.86
N ASP A 144 -4.55 -1.96 2.03
CA ASP A 144 -4.13 -2.07 0.65
C ASP A 144 -5.29 -1.67 -0.27
N TRP A 145 -5.16 -0.55 -0.96
CA TRP A 145 -6.15 -0.07 -1.92
C TRP A 145 -5.65 -0.09 -3.37
N ASP A 146 -4.52 -0.77 -3.61
CA ASP A 146 -4.09 -1.10 -4.98
C ASP A 146 -5.23 -1.81 -5.72
N ALA A 147 -5.38 -1.56 -7.01
CA ALA A 147 -6.43 -2.22 -7.80
C ALA A 147 -6.23 -3.73 -7.87
N HIS A 148 -5.02 -4.22 -7.64
CA HIS A 148 -4.69 -5.63 -7.60
C HIS A 148 -4.62 -6.14 -6.16
N HIS A 149 -5.12 -7.35 -5.94
CA HIS A 149 -5.02 -7.98 -4.62
C HIS A 149 -3.56 -8.16 -4.19
N GLY A 150 -3.20 -7.70 -2.98
CA GLY A 150 -1.87 -7.85 -2.40
C GLY A 150 -1.63 -9.24 -1.84
N ASN A 151 -1.67 -10.24 -2.71
CA ASN A 151 -1.61 -11.67 -2.39
C ASN A 151 -0.35 -12.12 -1.64
N GLY A 152 0.75 -11.39 -1.82
CA GLY A 152 1.99 -11.64 -1.09
C GLY A 152 1.89 -11.19 0.36
N THR A 153 1.35 -10.00 0.60
CA THR A 153 1.12 -9.46 1.96
C THR A 153 0.12 -10.33 2.71
N GLU A 154 -1.01 -10.68 2.08
CA GLU A 154 -1.98 -11.60 2.66
C GLU A 154 -1.33 -12.90 3.12
N ALA A 155 -0.60 -13.58 2.22
CA ALA A 155 0.00 -14.88 2.51
C ALA A 155 1.03 -14.83 3.67
N ILE A 156 1.75 -13.71 3.83
CA ILE A 156 2.76 -13.56 4.90
C ILE A 156 2.10 -13.43 6.28
N PHE A 157 0.92 -12.83 6.35
CA PHE A 157 0.22 -12.56 7.62
C PHE A 157 -1.03 -13.38 7.84
N TYR A 158 -1.31 -14.38 7.01
CA TYR A 158 -2.57 -15.13 6.98
C TYR A 158 -2.91 -15.84 8.31
N GLU A 159 -1.90 -16.15 9.13
CA GLU A 159 -2.04 -16.80 10.45
C GLU A 159 -1.64 -15.88 11.62
N ASP A 160 -1.38 -14.58 11.35
CA ASP A 160 -0.84 -13.64 12.34
C ASP A 160 -1.91 -12.67 12.87
N PRO A 161 -2.45 -12.90 14.08
CA PRO A 161 -3.51 -12.04 14.65
C PRO A 161 -3.02 -10.67 15.09
N SER A 162 -1.72 -10.43 15.07
CA SER A 162 -1.14 -9.11 15.38
C SER A 162 -1.16 -8.16 14.19
N VAL A 163 -1.51 -8.67 12.99
CA VAL A 163 -1.61 -7.88 11.76
C VAL A 163 -3.00 -7.97 11.18
N LEU A 164 -3.70 -6.84 11.14
CA LEU A 164 -4.96 -6.73 10.39
C LEU A 164 -4.63 -6.31 8.96
N TYR A 165 -4.75 -7.24 8.02
CA TYR A 165 -4.60 -6.97 6.59
C TYR A 165 -5.96 -6.74 5.94
N THR A 166 -6.11 -5.63 5.21
CA THR A 166 -7.33 -5.30 4.47
C THR A 166 -6.98 -4.96 3.03
N SER A 167 -7.71 -5.51 2.06
CA SER A 167 -7.50 -5.24 0.64
C SER A 167 -8.82 -4.96 -0.07
N ILE A 168 -8.89 -3.79 -0.74
CA ILE A 168 -9.97 -3.45 -1.66
C ILE A 168 -9.38 -3.53 -3.06
N HIS A 169 -9.85 -4.47 -3.88
CA HIS A 169 -9.26 -4.73 -5.18
C HIS A 169 -10.30 -5.10 -6.22
N GLN A 170 -9.98 -4.88 -7.49
CA GLN A 170 -10.86 -5.26 -8.59
C GLN A 170 -10.92 -6.79 -8.74
N SER A 171 -12.12 -7.32 -8.93
CA SER A 171 -12.33 -8.72 -9.30
C SER A 171 -13.38 -8.83 -10.42
N PRO A 172 -13.08 -9.56 -11.52
CA PRO A 172 -11.84 -10.31 -11.76
C PRO A 172 -10.66 -9.41 -12.21
N LEU A 173 -9.47 -9.65 -11.67
CA LEU A 173 -8.21 -9.04 -12.09
C LEU A 173 -7.04 -9.94 -11.61
N TYR A 174 -5.82 -9.74 -12.17
CA TYR A 174 -4.60 -10.33 -11.61
C TYR A 174 -4.48 -9.99 -10.10
N PRO A 175 -4.00 -10.85 -9.22
CA PRO A 175 -3.50 -12.22 -9.43
C PRO A 175 -4.58 -13.31 -9.28
N TRP A 176 -5.87 -13.01 -9.43
CA TRP A 176 -7.01 -13.95 -9.39
C TRP A 176 -7.23 -14.58 -8.00
N THR A 177 -6.83 -13.87 -6.94
CA THR A 177 -6.93 -14.25 -5.53
C THR A 177 -7.70 -13.18 -4.74
N GLY A 178 -7.83 -13.33 -3.41
CA GLY A 178 -8.50 -12.35 -2.56
C GLY A 178 -10.01 -12.49 -2.61
N LYS A 179 -10.53 -13.69 -2.36
CA LYS A 179 -11.98 -13.88 -2.23
C LYS A 179 -12.47 -13.25 -0.93
N VAL A 180 -13.69 -12.76 -0.91
CA VAL A 180 -14.29 -12.22 0.30
C VAL A 180 -14.31 -13.22 1.48
N THR A 181 -14.26 -14.51 1.17
CA THR A 181 -14.21 -15.61 2.14
C THR A 181 -12.80 -15.98 2.61
N ASP A 182 -11.77 -15.37 2.06
CA ASP A 182 -10.38 -15.56 2.49
C ASP A 182 -10.13 -14.62 3.68
N THR A 183 -10.35 -15.14 4.91
CA THR A 183 -10.41 -14.34 6.16
C THR A 183 -9.23 -14.58 7.11
N GLY A 184 -8.22 -15.31 6.68
CA GLY A 184 -7.13 -15.79 7.51
C GLY A 184 -7.30 -17.26 7.90
N SER A 185 -6.37 -17.78 8.69
CA SER A 185 -6.44 -19.14 9.22
C SER A 185 -5.81 -19.23 10.61
N GLY A 186 -6.18 -20.29 11.35
CA GLY A 186 -5.63 -20.51 12.69
C GLY A 186 -5.86 -19.33 13.63
N LEU A 187 -4.79 -18.77 14.20
CA LEU A 187 -4.89 -17.60 15.08
C LEU A 187 -5.19 -16.32 14.32
N GLY A 188 -4.87 -16.27 13.03
CA GLY A 188 -5.12 -15.12 12.15
C GLY A 188 -6.52 -15.10 11.52
N GLU A 189 -7.40 -16.03 11.86
CA GLU A 189 -8.76 -16.07 11.35
C GLU A 189 -9.55 -14.83 11.76
N GLY A 190 -10.16 -14.14 10.77
CA GLY A 190 -10.81 -12.84 10.95
C GLY A 190 -9.88 -11.62 10.83
N TYR A 191 -8.56 -11.81 10.73
CA TYR A 191 -7.58 -10.71 10.59
C TYR A 191 -7.17 -10.42 9.14
N THR A 192 -7.74 -11.12 8.17
CA THR A 192 -7.66 -10.82 6.74
C THR A 192 -9.04 -10.39 6.26
N ILE A 193 -9.14 -9.23 5.62
CA ILE A 193 -10.39 -8.69 5.07
C ILE A 193 -10.18 -8.39 3.59
N ASN A 194 -10.79 -9.18 2.73
CA ASN A 194 -10.80 -9.00 1.29
C ASN A 194 -12.13 -8.44 0.81
N ILE A 195 -12.07 -7.37 0.04
CA ILE A 195 -13.25 -6.70 -0.53
C ILE A 195 -13.07 -6.63 -2.06
N PRO A 196 -13.37 -7.74 -2.76
CA PRO A 196 -13.34 -7.77 -4.22
C PRO A 196 -14.50 -6.97 -4.79
N VAL A 197 -14.19 -5.92 -5.55
CA VAL A 197 -15.18 -5.03 -6.18
C VAL A 197 -15.18 -5.20 -7.70
N PRO A 198 -16.33 -5.02 -8.38
CA PRO A 198 -16.40 -5.16 -9.83
C PRO A 198 -15.71 -3.99 -10.57
N PRO A 199 -15.34 -4.19 -11.86
CA PRO A 199 -14.93 -3.08 -12.73
C PRO A 199 -15.98 -1.97 -12.75
N GLY A 200 -15.53 -0.71 -12.79
CA GLY A 200 -16.40 0.47 -12.75
C GLY A 200 -16.70 1.00 -11.36
N THR A 201 -16.30 0.29 -10.30
CA THR A 201 -16.40 0.78 -8.92
C THR A 201 -15.55 2.03 -8.72
N GLY A 202 -16.08 3.03 -8.06
CA GLY A 202 -15.49 4.34 -7.92
C GLY A 202 -15.50 4.90 -6.50
N HIS A 203 -15.64 6.21 -6.43
CA HIS A 203 -15.51 6.98 -5.19
C HIS A 203 -16.52 6.57 -4.12
N ASP A 204 -17.81 6.55 -4.47
CA ASP A 204 -18.90 6.38 -3.48
C ASP A 204 -18.79 5.02 -2.80
N THR A 205 -18.62 3.93 -3.57
CA THR A 205 -18.45 2.59 -3.02
C THR A 205 -17.20 2.48 -2.13
N TYR A 206 -16.06 3.13 -2.50
CA TYR A 206 -14.86 3.11 -1.66
C TYR A 206 -15.10 3.83 -0.34
N ILE A 207 -15.80 4.97 -0.34
CA ILE A 207 -16.14 5.68 0.90
C ILE A 207 -17.09 4.85 1.77
N ASP A 208 -18.10 4.21 1.18
CA ASP A 208 -18.98 3.27 1.91
C ASP A 208 -18.19 2.12 2.55
N ILE A 209 -17.19 1.55 1.84
CA ILE A 209 -16.30 0.52 2.41
C ILE A 209 -15.52 1.06 3.61
N PHE A 210 -15.00 2.27 3.49
CA PHE A 210 -14.27 2.90 4.60
C PHE A 210 -15.19 3.16 5.79
N ASP A 211 -16.32 3.80 5.59
CA ASP A 211 -17.25 4.18 6.65
C ASP A 211 -17.89 2.97 7.34
N ASP A 212 -18.25 1.96 6.56
CA ASP A 212 -19.04 0.84 7.02
C ASP A 212 -18.21 -0.38 7.49
N ILE A 213 -16.97 -0.51 7.00
CA ILE A 213 -16.13 -1.68 7.29
C ILE A 213 -14.78 -1.26 7.89
N LEU A 214 -13.92 -0.57 7.13
CA LEU A 214 -12.52 -0.40 7.53
C LEU A 214 -12.35 0.46 8.78
N ILE A 215 -13.08 1.59 8.89
CA ILE A 215 -12.99 2.48 10.05
C ILE A 215 -13.57 1.81 11.30
N PRO A 216 -14.76 1.19 11.29
CA PRO A 216 -15.27 0.45 12.45
C PRO A 216 -14.33 -0.67 12.92
N VAL A 217 -13.83 -1.50 12.00
CA VAL A 217 -12.89 -2.57 12.32
C VAL A 217 -11.58 -2.03 12.85
N GLY A 218 -10.99 -1.03 12.19
CA GLY A 218 -9.76 -0.38 12.63
C GLY A 218 -9.87 0.20 14.04
N LYS A 219 -10.98 0.87 14.36
CA LYS A 219 -11.28 1.38 15.73
C LYS A 219 -11.37 0.25 16.77
N LYS A 220 -11.91 -0.90 16.39
CA LYS A 220 -12.01 -2.06 17.28
C LYS A 220 -10.67 -2.77 17.43
N PHE A 221 -9.90 -2.91 16.34
CA PHE A 221 -8.56 -3.50 16.35
C PHE A 221 -7.56 -2.63 17.13
N ARG A 222 -7.64 -1.30 17.04
CA ARG A 222 -6.76 -0.33 17.71
C ARG A 222 -5.28 -0.57 17.40
N PRO A 223 -4.85 -0.36 16.15
CA PRO A 223 -3.46 -0.54 15.76
C PRO A 223 -2.54 0.47 16.43
N ASP A 224 -1.32 0.06 16.79
CA ASP A 224 -0.25 0.96 17.27
C ASP A 224 0.31 1.81 16.13
N VAL A 225 0.25 1.27 14.91
CA VAL A 225 0.68 1.91 13.65
C VAL A 225 -0.10 1.33 12.49
N GLN A 226 -0.34 2.14 11.47
CA GLN A 226 -0.93 1.66 10.22
C GLN A 226 -0.03 1.93 9.02
N ILE A 227 -0.08 1.01 8.06
CA ILE A 227 0.61 1.07 6.79
C ILE A 227 -0.45 1.10 5.69
N ILE A 228 -0.27 1.98 4.72
CA ILE A 228 -1.08 2.02 3.52
C ILE A 228 -0.24 1.50 2.37
N SER A 229 -0.60 0.34 1.80
CA SER A 229 -0.12 -0.10 0.49
C SER A 229 -0.86 0.72 -0.55
N ALA A 230 -0.22 1.84 -0.96
CA ALA A 230 -0.85 2.91 -1.72
C ALA A 230 -0.63 2.72 -3.22
N GLY A 231 -1.37 1.80 -3.84
CA GLY A 231 -1.48 1.71 -5.29
C GLY A 231 -2.40 2.80 -5.84
N GLN A 232 -2.01 3.41 -6.96
CA GLN A 232 -2.81 4.45 -7.62
C GLN A 232 -3.43 3.94 -8.92
N ASP A 233 -3.34 2.65 -9.19
CA ASP A 233 -3.96 1.98 -10.34
C ASP A 233 -5.46 1.75 -10.19
N SER A 234 -6.04 2.00 -9.01
CA SER A 234 -7.47 2.16 -8.83
C SER A 234 -8.02 3.49 -9.39
N HIS A 235 -7.15 4.41 -9.88
CA HIS A 235 -7.57 5.64 -10.55
C HIS A 235 -8.23 5.34 -11.91
N ARG A 236 -9.31 6.07 -12.25
CA ARG A 236 -10.16 5.82 -13.42
C ARG A 236 -9.44 5.83 -14.78
N ASP A 237 -8.31 6.49 -14.90
CA ASP A 237 -7.52 6.58 -16.13
C ASP A 237 -6.26 5.71 -16.08
N ASP A 238 -6.20 4.75 -15.16
CA ASP A 238 -5.10 3.81 -15.12
C ASP A 238 -5.25 2.73 -16.20
N PRO A 239 -4.17 2.40 -16.93
CA PRO A 239 -4.25 1.43 -18.01
C PRO A 239 -4.35 -0.03 -17.56
N LEU A 240 -4.12 -0.36 -16.28
CA LEU A 240 -4.09 -1.74 -15.80
C LEU A 240 -5.29 -2.14 -14.95
N SER A 241 -6.22 -1.22 -14.67
CA SER A 241 -7.47 -1.53 -14.00
C SER A 241 -8.67 -0.83 -14.67
N ASN A 242 -9.86 -1.16 -14.21
CA ASN A 242 -11.10 -0.52 -14.64
C ASN A 242 -11.86 0.10 -13.45
N LEU A 243 -11.17 0.35 -12.34
CA LEU A 243 -11.73 1.12 -11.23
C LEU A 243 -11.78 2.61 -11.58
N ARG A 244 -12.52 3.40 -10.80
CA ARG A 244 -12.84 4.78 -11.16
C ARG A 244 -12.64 5.77 -10.02
N LEU A 245 -11.59 5.59 -9.21
CA LEU A 245 -11.22 6.59 -8.22
C LEU A 245 -10.67 7.86 -8.88
N CYS A 246 -10.73 8.96 -8.16
CA CYS A 246 -10.06 10.22 -8.49
C CYS A 246 -9.09 10.62 -7.36
N SER A 247 -8.25 11.63 -7.59
CA SER A 247 -7.27 12.08 -6.59
C SER A 247 -7.92 12.47 -5.25
N ALA A 248 -9.11 13.06 -5.27
CA ALA A 248 -9.86 13.39 -4.06
C ALA A 248 -10.26 12.16 -3.23
N SER A 249 -10.48 11.00 -3.88
CA SER A 249 -10.77 9.75 -3.17
C SER A 249 -9.62 9.34 -2.26
N TYR A 250 -8.38 9.37 -2.78
CA TYR A 250 -7.18 9.03 -2.00
C TYR A 250 -6.95 9.99 -0.84
N TYR A 251 -7.27 11.28 -1.02
CA TYR A 251 -7.24 12.25 0.08
C TYR A 251 -8.19 11.84 1.21
N LEU A 252 -9.47 11.63 0.90
CA LEU A 252 -10.49 11.33 1.89
C LEU A 252 -10.23 10.01 2.61
N MET A 253 -9.87 8.95 1.88
CA MET A 253 -9.49 7.66 2.47
C MET A 253 -8.31 7.81 3.45
N THR A 254 -7.29 8.58 3.07
CA THR A 254 -6.13 8.83 3.95
C THR A 254 -6.54 9.64 5.17
N GLU A 255 -7.31 10.70 4.99
CA GLU A 255 -7.80 11.56 6.07
C GLU A 255 -8.62 10.77 7.08
N GLN A 256 -9.57 9.94 6.63
CA GLN A 256 -10.39 9.10 7.49
C GLN A 256 -9.54 8.14 8.34
N LEU A 257 -8.54 7.48 7.75
CA LEU A 257 -7.64 6.57 8.46
C LEU A 257 -6.86 7.30 9.57
N ILE A 258 -6.29 8.45 9.26
CA ILE A 258 -5.49 9.22 10.22
C ILE A 258 -6.35 9.76 11.36
N GLN A 259 -7.52 10.29 11.04
CA GLN A 259 -8.39 10.91 12.04
C GLN A 259 -9.15 9.89 12.89
N SER A 260 -9.50 8.74 12.30
CA SER A 260 -10.44 7.81 12.93
C SER A 260 -9.81 6.54 13.45
N VAL A 261 -8.65 6.11 12.92
CA VAL A 261 -8.02 4.83 13.27
C VAL A 261 -6.67 5.04 13.96
N CYS A 262 -5.68 5.56 13.24
CA CYS A 262 -4.34 5.73 13.80
C CYS A 262 -3.59 6.88 13.10
N SER A 263 -3.11 7.85 13.88
CA SER A 263 -2.34 8.99 13.36
C SER A 263 -0.90 8.60 12.94
N LYS A 264 -0.34 7.52 13.51
CA LYS A 264 0.95 6.96 13.11
C LYS A 264 0.76 6.17 11.82
N THR A 265 0.86 6.84 10.68
CA THR A 265 0.54 6.29 9.36
C THR A 265 1.73 6.42 8.42
N LEU A 266 2.11 5.34 7.75
CA LEU A 266 3.05 5.35 6.65
C LEU A 266 2.40 4.83 5.38
N ALA A 267 2.35 5.64 4.33
CA ALA A 267 1.95 5.22 2.99
C ALA A 267 3.18 4.76 2.20
N ILE A 268 3.03 3.66 1.48
CA ILE A 268 4.07 3.03 0.64
C ILE A 268 3.53 2.93 -0.76
N LEU A 269 4.24 3.46 -1.76
CA LEU A 269 3.83 3.40 -3.15
C LEU A 269 3.83 1.96 -3.66
N GLU A 270 2.71 1.50 -4.20
CA GLU A 270 2.58 0.21 -4.89
C GLU A 270 2.36 0.43 -6.41
N GLY A 271 1.24 0.03 -6.97
CA GLY A 271 0.88 0.22 -8.37
C GLY A 271 0.50 1.64 -8.76
N GLY A 272 -0.01 1.78 -9.96
CA GLY A 272 -0.37 3.04 -10.62
C GLY A 272 0.55 3.36 -11.81
N TYR A 273 -0.04 3.46 -13.02
CA TYR A 273 0.72 3.39 -14.28
C TYR A 273 0.41 4.56 -15.23
N ASN A 274 -0.50 5.45 -14.86
CA ASN A 274 -0.64 6.76 -15.46
C ASN A 274 0.13 7.78 -14.59
N SER A 275 1.32 8.17 -15.02
CA SER A 275 2.27 8.95 -14.21
C SER A 275 1.73 10.28 -13.72
N GLU A 276 0.87 10.97 -14.50
CA GLU A 276 0.28 12.25 -14.10
C GLU A 276 -0.76 12.05 -12.98
N ASN A 277 -1.58 11.01 -13.09
CA ASN A 277 -2.58 10.69 -12.08
C ASN A 277 -1.94 10.15 -10.81
N VAL A 278 -0.89 9.32 -10.95
CA VAL A 278 -0.07 8.88 -9.80
C VAL A 278 0.49 10.09 -9.05
N ALA A 279 1.03 11.08 -9.76
CA ALA A 279 1.59 12.27 -9.12
C ALA A 279 0.52 13.08 -8.35
N ARG A 280 -0.67 13.27 -8.94
CA ARG A 280 -1.80 13.96 -8.29
C ARG A 280 -2.34 13.18 -7.09
N ALA A 281 -2.55 11.88 -7.23
CA ALA A 281 -3.03 11.03 -6.14
C ALA A 281 -2.02 10.96 -4.98
N ASN A 282 -0.72 10.84 -5.28
CA ASN A 282 0.34 10.90 -4.28
C ASN A 282 0.35 12.25 -3.54
N TYR A 283 0.13 13.35 -4.26
CA TYR A 283 0.02 14.67 -3.64
C TYR A 283 -1.22 14.79 -2.75
N ALA A 284 -2.34 14.22 -3.17
CA ALA A 284 -3.57 14.17 -2.37
C ALA A 284 -3.34 13.41 -1.05
N ILE A 285 -2.70 12.24 -1.08
CA ILE A 285 -2.31 11.48 0.12
C ILE A 285 -1.42 12.33 1.03
N ILE A 286 -0.37 12.96 0.49
CA ILE A 286 0.54 13.80 1.29
C ILE A 286 -0.20 15.01 1.87
N SER A 287 -1.15 15.59 1.15
CA SER A 287 -1.96 16.70 1.66
C SER A 287 -2.77 16.27 2.88
N ALA A 288 -3.40 15.11 2.84
CA ALA A 288 -4.11 14.53 3.99
C ALA A 288 -3.14 14.25 5.15
N LEU A 289 -1.98 13.61 4.89
CA LEU A 289 -0.94 13.36 5.90
C LEU A 289 -0.46 14.66 6.60
N LYS A 290 -0.38 15.75 5.85
CA LYS A 290 0.00 17.09 6.38
C LYS A 290 -1.16 17.84 7.05
N GLY A 291 -2.39 17.33 6.99
CA GLY A 291 -3.58 18.02 7.43
C GLY A 291 -3.89 19.30 6.62
N LYS A 292 -3.52 19.31 5.34
CA LYS A 292 -3.83 20.39 4.40
C LYS A 292 -5.10 20.06 3.64
N GLU A 293 -5.95 21.05 3.40
CA GLU A 293 -7.12 20.87 2.56
C GLU A 293 -6.73 20.41 1.15
N ASN A 294 -7.45 19.42 0.64
CA ASN A 294 -7.44 19.08 -0.77
C ASN A 294 -8.54 19.90 -1.48
N ARG A 295 -8.17 20.50 -2.62
CA ARG A 295 -9.10 21.26 -3.44
C ARG A 295 -9.52 20.53 -4.72
N ASP A 296 -9.10 19.26 -4.86
CA ASP A 296 -9.48 18.46 -6.01
C ASP A 296 -11.00 18.20 -5.97
N ILE A 297 -11.62 18.25 -7.12
CA ILE A 297 -13.05 17.98 -7.28
C ILE A 297 -13.28 16.48 -7.19
N ILE A 298 -14.26 16.06 -6.41
CA ILE A 298 -14.77 14.71 -6.46
C ILE A 298 -15.53 14.55 -7.77
N GLU A 299 -15.02 13.67 -8.61
CA GLU A 299 -15.67 13.35 -9.85
C GLU A 299 -16.48 12.06 -9.69
N LEU A 300 -17.77 12.22 -9.46
CA LEU A 300 -18.72 11.12 -9.34
C LEU A 300 -18.97 10.48 -10.71
N ASN A 301 -19.08 9.17 -10.70
CA ASN A 301 -19.45 8.37 -11.86
C ASN A 301 -20.62 7.47 -11.46
N GLU A 302 -21.43 7.08 -12.43
CA GLU A 302 -22.36 5.97 -12.18
C GLU A 302 -21.58 4.69 -11.91
N GLU A 303 -21.85 4.11 -10.77
CA GLU A 303 -21.21 2.87 -10.33
C GLU A 303 -22.15 1.68 -10.59
N PRO A 304 -21.61 0.47 -10.90
CA PRO A 304 -22.45 -0.68 -11.13
C PRO A 304 -23.16 -1.10 -9.82
N GLU A 305 -24.41 -1.53 -9.90
CA GLU A 305 -25.17 -2.04 -8.74
C GLU A 305 -24.42 -3.18 -8.01
N ALA A 306 -23.64 -3.97 -8.75
CA ALA A 306 -22.80 -5.01 -8.19
C ALA A 306 -21.73 -4.49 -7.22
N ALA A 307 -21.37 -3.20 -7.27
CA ALA A 307 -20.43 -2.60 -6.34
C ALA A 307 -21.04 -2.50 -4.93
N GLN A 308 -22.28 -2.04 -4.81
CA GLN A 308 -23.00 -2.01 -3.53
C GLN A 308 -23.25 -3.43 -2.99
N GLN A 309 -23.52 -4.40 -3.86
CA GLN A 309 -23.66 -5.80 -3.45
C GLN A 309 -22.34 -6.37 -2.91
N ALA A 310 -21.19 -5.95 -3.45
CA ALA A 310 -19.86 -6.34 -2.93
C ALA A 310 -19.64 -5.81 -1.51
N VAL A 311 -20.03 -4.55 -1.23
CA VAL A 311 -19.98 -3.96 0.13
C VAL A 311 -20.83 -4.78 1.10
N LEU A 312 -22.10 -5.05 0.74
CA LEU A 312 -23.01 -5.81 1.61
C LEU A 312 -22.46 -7.19 1.93
N ARG A 313 -21.92 -7.89 0.93
CA ARG A 313 -21.34 -9.21 1.11
C ARG A 313 -20.08 -9.17 1.99
N ALA A 314 -19.23 -8.16 1.82
CA ALA A 314 -18.06 -7.99 2.68
C ALA A 314 -18.46 -7.69 4.12
N LYS A 315 -19.49 -6.84 4.34
CA LYS A 315 -20.04 -6.57 5.67
C LYS A 315 -20.57 -7.84 6.35
N GLU A 316 -21.28 -8.70 5.60
CA GLU A 316 -21.77 -9.97 6.13
C GLU A 316 -20.62 -10.83 6.65
N VAL A 317 -19.59 -11.07 5.82
CA VAL A 317 -18.42 -11.87 6.20
C VAL A 317 -17.67 -11.25 7.38
N VAL A 318 -17.40 -9.94 7.34
CA VAL A 318 -16.66 -9.24 8.40
C VAL A 318 -17.41 -9.28 9.72
N SER A 319 -18.75 -9.23 9.71
CA SER A 319 -19.58 -9.26 10.92
C SER A 319 -19.48 -10.57 11.72
N GLU A 320 -18.91 -11.62 11.16
CA GLU A 320 -18.65 -12.87 11.89
C GLU A 320 -17.51 -12.71 12.92
N TRP A 321 -16.64 -11.73 12.72
CA TRP A 321 -15.41 -11.53 13.51
C TRP A 321 -15.38 -10.17 14.23
N TRP A 322 -15.94 -9.17 13.61
CA TRP A 322 -15.88 -7.76 14.05
C TRP A 322 -17.25 -7.16 14.29
#